data_a91bfe265740eeff72208dc749ecaa66
#
_entry.id   a91bfe265740eeff72208dc749ecaa66
#
_cell.length_a   1.000
_cell.length_b   1.000
_cell.length_c   1.000
_cell.angle_alpha   90.00
_cell.angle_beta   90.00
_cell.angle_gamma   90.00
#
_symmetry.space_group_name_H-M   'P 1'
#
loop_
_entity.id
_entity.type
_entity.pdbx_description
1 polymer ?
#
loop_
_entity_poly.entity_id
_entity_poly.type
_entity_poly.pdbx_seq_one_letter_code
_entity_poly.pdbx_strand_id
1 'polypeptide(L)'
;NLASTPYEDSNPKFPEAEKVNDIAYGKNRALLAWYTVDGIFTRKSSSSRPRHLTNDDLSNHYTRGVSYKEIFPNKELGTNDNTTLPVLNLAFYPNERGPYNLDAENVNSDGTLGNPEKRWGGVMRKIEPSDLESANYEYIEFWLLDPYLEDETAEGGDLYFNLGEISEDILKDERKFFENGMPVDGDMSKVDTTVWGKVPRTQSTGYAFDAQNRELQDVGLNGLSTEEEQIFPTYADYLNKLRAKLSGETISKMMDDPFSPFNDPAGDNYHYFR
;
A
#
# COMPACT_ATOMS: atom_id res chain seq x y z
N ASN A 1 2.00 -2.08 -3.11
CA ASN A 1 1.31 -2.47 -4.34
C ASN A 1 2.03 -3.68 -4.92
N LEU A 2 1.34 -4.81 -5.02
CA LEU A 2 1.85 -6.01 -5.63
C LEU A 2 1.43 -6.02 -7.09
N ALA A 3 2.39 -5.95 -8.01
CA ALA A 3 2.15 -6.25 -9.40
C ALA A 3 2.21 -7.78 -9.59
N SER A 4 1.42 -8.32 -10.50
CA SER A 4 1.39 -9.75 -10.72
C SER A 4 2.67 -10.25 -11.38
N THR A 5 3.03 -11.49 -11.06
CA THR A 5 4.08 -12.25 -11.73
C THR A 5 3.47 -13.48 -12.42
N PRO A 6 4.17 -14.12 -13.37
CA PRO A 6 3.69 -15.38 -13.96
C PRO A 6 3.40 -16.47 -12.92
N TYR A 7 4.13 -16.47 -11.80
CA TYR A 7 3.85 -17.38 -10.69
C TYR A 7 2.53 -17.10 -10.02
N GLU A 8 2.23 -15.83 -9.74
CA GLU A 8 0.97 -15.40 -9.13
C GLU A 8 -0.21 -15.63 -10.05
N ASP A 9 -0.06 -15.37 -11.36
CA ASP A 9 -1.09 -15.63 -12.36
C ASP A 9 -1.54 -17.11 -12.38
N SER A 10 -0.64 -18.04 -12.04
CA SER A 10 -0.97 -19.47 -11.96
C SER A 10 -1.20 -20.00 -10.55
N ASN A 11 -1.07 -19.16 -9.52
CA ASN A 11 -1.17 -19.57 -8.13
C ASN A 11 -2.63 -19.54 -7.65
N PRO A 12 -3.19 -20.68 -7.19
CA PRO A 12 -4.58 -20.73 -6.71
C PRO A 12 -4.86 -19.88 -5.47
N LYS A 13 -3.83 -19.37 -4.77
CA LYS A 13 -3.98 -18.42 -3.67
C LYS A 13 -4.27 -16.99 -4.15
N PHE A 14 -4.00 -16.69 -5.42
CA PHE A 14 -4.22 -15.38 -6.04
C PHE A 14 -5.11 -15.51 -7.29
N PRO A 15 -6.35 -15.97 -7.16
CA PRO A 15 -7.21 -16.28 -8.31
C PRO A 15 -7.57 -15.05 -9.17
N GLU A 16 -7.45 -13.86 -8.60
CA GLU A 16 -7.68 -12.60 -9.31
C GLU A 16 -6.46 -12.14 -10.13
N ALA A 17 -5.29 -12.76 -9.95
CA ALA A 17 -4.06 -12.34 -10.62
C ALA A 17 -4.14 -12.47 -12.16
N GLU A 18 -4.96 -13.39 -12.68
CA GLU A 18 -5.18 -13.56 -14.12
C GLU A 18 -6.11 -12.50 -14.74
N LYS A 19 -6.79 -11.70 -13.90
CA LYS A 19 -7.76 -10.71 -14.39
C LYS A 19 -7.06 -9.49 -14.97
N VAL A 20 -7.38 -9.17 -16.22
CA VAL A 20 -6.85 -8.02 -16.94
C VAL A 20 -7.99 -7.05 -17.25
N ASN A 21 -7.78 -5.77 -17.01
CA ASN A 21 -8.78 -4.72 -17.16
C ASN A 21 -10.12 -5.07 -16.47
N ASP A 22 -10.01 -5.63 -15.27
CA ASP A 22 -11.12 -6.11 -14.45
C ASP A 22 -10.90 -5.69 -12.99
N ILE A 23 -11.90 -5.06 -12.38
CA ILE A 23 -11.85 -4.62 -10.98
C ILE A 23 -11.64 -5.77 -9.99
N ALA A 24 -11.94 -7.00 -10.39
CA ALA A 24 -11.70 -8.18 -9.56
C ALA A 24 -10.23 -8.37 -9.19
N TYR A 25 -9.29 -7.85 -9.99
CA TYR A 25 -7.86 -7.87 -9.68
C TYR A 25 -7.53 -7.21 -8.34
N GLY A 26 -8.20 -6.10 -7.99
CA GLY A 26 -8.02 -5.40 -6.71
C GLY A 26 -8.86 -5.91 -5.54
N LYS A 27 -9.80 -6.84 -5.79
CA LYS A 27 -10.85 -7.21 -4.84
C LYS A 27 -10.34 -7.70 -3.49
N ASN A 28 -9.22 -8.41 -3.45
CA ASN A 28 -8.63 -8.96 -2.23
C ASN A 28 -7.48 -8.09 -1.67
N ARG A 29 -7.22 -6.92 -2.25
CA ARG A 29 -6.19 -6.02 -1.77
C ARG A 29 -6.63 -5.36 -0.46
N ALA A 30 -5.84 -5.55 0.60
CA ALA A 30 -6.07 -4.93 1.90
C ALA A 30 -5.00 -3.87 2.22
N LEU A 31 -5.20 -3.14 3.28
CA LEU A 31 -4.29 -2.09 3.70
C LEU A 31 -2.97 -2.69 4.19
N LEU A 32 -1.88 -2.23 3.62
CA LEU A 32 -0.52 -2.49 4.09
C LEU A 32 0.18 -1.15 4.32
N ALA A 33 0.53 -0.88 5.55
CA ALA A 33 1.33 0.27 5.92
C ALA A 33 2.81 -0.12 6.00
N TRP A 34 3.64 0.67 5.38
CA TRP A 34 5.09 0.59 5.47
C TRP A 34 5.60 1.85 6.15
N TYR A 35 6.41 1.73 7.19
CA TYR A 35 6.88 2.87 7.95
C TYR A 35 8.20 2.60 8.68
N THR A 36 8.85 3.67 9.12
CA THR A 36 10.00 3.62 10.03
C THR A 36 9.61 4.32 11.32
N VAL A 37 9.82 3.68 12.45
CA VAL A 37 9.57 4.30 13.76
C VAL A 37 10.62 5.38 14.01
N ASP A 38 10.18 6.61 14.22
CA ASP A 38 11.10 7.73 14.55
C ASP A 38 11.79 7.45 15.87
N GLY A 39 13.07 7.83 15.93
CA GLY A 39 13.91 7.64 17.12
C GLY A 39 13.39 8.33 18.40
N ILE A 40 12.48 9.30 18.29
CA ILE A 40 11.81 9.92 19.44
C ILE A 40 10.94 8.90 20.21
N PHE A 41 10.41 7.89 19.49
CA PHE A 41 9.59 6.81 20.07
C PHE A 41 10.39 5.58 20.51
N THR A 42 11.72 5.57 20.31
CA THR A 42 12.56 4.44 20.70
C THR A 42 13.68 4.80 21.70
N ARG A 43 14.03 6.10 21.80
CA ARG A 43 15.13 6.57 22.67
C ARG A 43 14.65 6.86 24.09
N LYS A 44 15.10 6.04 25.04
CA LYS A 44 14.75 6.20 26.47
C LYS A 44 15.20 7.53 27.10
N SER A 45 16.27 8.14 26.57
CA SER A 45 16.90 9.36 27.12
C SER A 45 16.62 10.65 26.34
N SER A 46 15.65 10.65 25.40
CA SER A 46 15.34 11.83 24.62
C SER A 46 14.56 12.87 25.43
N SER A 47 15.07 14.11 25.50
CA SER A 47 14.34 15.25 26.10
C SER A 47 13.10 15.65 25.29
N SER A 48 13.04 15.25 24.01
CA SER A 48 11.92 15.51 23.10
C SER A 48 10.85 14.44 23.13
N ARG A 49 11.04 13.40 23.95
CA ARG A 49 10.08 12.30 24.08
C ARG A 49 8.71 12.80 24.53
N PRO A 50 7.62 12.32 23.90
CA PRO A 50 6.27 12.61 24.38
C PRO A 50 6.10 12.20 25.85
N ARG A 51 5.52 13.07 26.67
CA ARG A 51 5.48 12.87 28.15
C ARG A 51 4.60 11.69 28.58
N HIS A 52 3.67 11.25 27.75
CA HIS A 52 2.78 10.12 28.03
C HIS A 52 3.43 8.77 27.78
N LEU A 53 4.58 8.71 27.07
CA LEU A 53 5.29 7.46 26.80
C LEU A 53 6.19 7.09 27.99
N THR A 54 6.03 5.89 28.50
CA THR A 54 6.86 5.29 29.53
C THR A 54 8.08 4.58 28.92
N ASN A 55 9.02 4.16 29.75
CA ASN A 55 10.13 3.33 29.28
C ASN A 55 9.70 1.94 28.84
N ASP A 56 8.60 1.44 29.37
CA ASP A 56 8.03 0.14 28.99
C ASP A 56 7.40 0.23 27.60
N ASP A 57 6.68 1.31 27.30
CA ASP A 57 6.16 1.58 25.95
C ASP A 57 7.28 1.60 24.91
N LEU A 58 8.41 2.27 25.24
CA LEU A 58 9.58 2.36 24.35
C LEU A 58 10.37 1.05 24.23
N SER A 59 10.10 0.09 25.08
CA SER A 59 10.71 -1.25 25.04
C SER A 59 9.80 -2.29 24.42
N ASN A 60 8.64 -1.86 23.92
CA ASN A 60 7.69 -2.75 23.25
C ASN A 60 8.38 -3.51 22.12
N HIS A 61 8.12 -4.81 22.06
CA HIS A 61 8.74 -5.71 21.08
C HIS A 61 8.59 -5.23 19.63
N TYR A 62 7.44 -4.70 19.27
CA TYR A 62 7.13 -4.28 17.91
C TYR A 62 7.73 -2.94 17.49
N THR A 63 8.08 -2.07 18.43
CA THR A 63 8.51 -0.69 18.14
C THR A 63 9.88 -0.34 18.66
N ARG A 64 10.53 -1.22 19.43
CA ARG A 64 11.86 -0.97 19.99
C ARG A 64 12.94 -0.83 18.94
N GLY A 65 13.97 -0.06 19.25
CA GLY A 65 15.17 -0.02 18.42
C GLY A 65 15.92 -1.36 18.45
N VAL A 66 16.42 -1.80 17.31
CA VAL A 66 17.24 -3.01 17.16
C VAL A 66 18.70 -2.60 17.07
N SER A 67 19.53 -3.11 17.99
CA SER A 67 20.96 -2.82 18.01
C SER A 67 21.70 -3.60 16.93
N TYR A 68 22.70 -2.96 16.29
CA TYR A 68 23.63 -3.67 15.38
C TYR A 68 24.28 -4.89 16.05
N LYS A 69 24.66 -4.79 17.33
CA LYS A 69 25.30 -5.90 18.04
C LYS A 69 24.35 -7.02 18.43
N GLU A 70 23.06 -6.77 18.45
CA GLU A 70 22.05 -7.81 18.66
C GLU A 70 22.02 -8.78 17.47
N ILE A 71 22.12 -8.25 16.25
CA ILE A 71 22.09 -9.04 15.01
C ILE A 71 23.50 -9.46 14.59
N PHE A 72 24.48 -8.58 14.76
CA PHE A 72 25.86 -8.79 14.35
C PHE A 72 26.80 -8.60 15.55
N PRO A 73 26.89 -9.57 16.48
CA PRO A 73 27.61 -9.40 17.74
C PRO A 73 29.12 -9.13 17.56
N ASN A 74 29.70 -9.65 16.47
CA ASN A 74 31.12 -9.53 16.17
C ASN A 74 31.48 -8.28 15.33
N LYS A 75 30.48 -7.44 14.95
CA LYS A 75 30.74 -6.25 14.18
C LYS A 75 31.37 -5.17 15.07
N GLU A 76 32.53 -4.69 14.68
CA GLU A 76 33.15 -3.52 15.30
C GLU A 76 32.47 -2.26 14.73
N LEU A 77 32.01 -1.39 15.62
CA LEU A 77 31.40 -0.11 15.29
C LEU A 77 32.39 1.00 15.63
N GLY A 78 32.61 1.90 14.68
CA GLY A 78 33.38 3.13 14.90
C GLY A 78 32.64 4.08 15.83
N THR A 79 33.37 5.09 16.34
CA THR A 79 32.81 6.06 17.32
C THR A 79 31.64 6.87 16.78
N ASN A 80 31.56 7.05 15.47
CA ASN A 80 30.50 7.81 14.79
C ASN A 80 29.44 6.92 14.07
N ASP A 81 29.55 5.60 14.21
CA ASP A 81 28.60 4.70 13.56
C ASP A 81 27.27 4.66 14.30
N ASN A 82 26.19 4.49 13.54
CA ASN A 82 24.89 4.24 14.14
C ASN A 82 24.92 2.90 14.90
N THR A 83 24.50 2.93 16.15
CA THR A 83 24.39 1.72 16.98
C THR A 83 23.08 0.96 16.77
N THR A 84 22.11 1.60 16.09
CA THR A 84 20.77 1.04 15.85
C THR A 84 20.60 0.78 14.36
N LEU A 85 20.10 -0.40 14.01
CA LEU A 85 19.75 -0.78 12.65
C LEU A 85 18.49 -0.03 12.17
N PRO A 86 18.47 0.44 10.92
CA PRO A 86 17.22 0.83 10.30
C PRO A 86 16.36 -0.43 10.06
N VAL A 87 15.13 -0.39 10.56
CA VAL A 87 14.15 -1.49 10.43
C VAL A 87 13.01 -1.06 9.54
N LEU A 88 12.65 -1.88 8.57
CA LEU A 88 11.44 -1.72 7.80
C LEU A 88 10.27 -2.34 8.58
N ASN A 89 9.30 -1.51 8.93
CA ASN A 89 8.09 -1.98 9.59
C ASN A 89 6.98 -2.11 8.56
N LEU A 90 6.33 -3.27 8.56
CA LEU A 90 5.16 -3.56 7.74
C LEU A 90 4.01 -3.90 8.68
N ALA A 91 2.91 -3.16 8.58
CA ALA A 91 1.68 -3.46 9.31
C ALA A 91 0.59 -3.80 8.29
N PHE A 92 0.09 -5.02 8.36
CA PHE A 92 -0.94 -5.53 7.48
C PHE A 92 -2.29 -5.56 8.20
N TYR A 93 -3.29 -4.95 7.59
CA TYR A 93 -4.63 -4.80 8.14
C TYR A 93 -5.65 -5.50 7.21
N PRO A 94 -5.87 -6.81 7.37
CA PRO A 94 -6.68 -7.60 6.43
C PRO A 94 -8.17 -7.20 6.41
N ASN A 95 -8.66 -6.55 7.44
CA ASN A 95 -10.03 -6.04 7.51
C ASN A 95 -10.19 -4.61 7.00
N GLU A 96 -9.08 -3.95 6.68
CA GLU A 96 -9.07 -2.59 6.15
C GLU A 96 -8.91 -2.60 4.63
N ARG A 97 -9.63 -1.74 3.97
CA ARG A 97 -9.60 -1.61 2.51
C ARG A 97 -8.23 -1.08 2.04
N GLY A 98 -7.59 -1.79 1.13
CA GLY A 98 -6.42 -1.29 0.41
C GLY A 98 -6.78 -0.45 -0.81
N PRO A 99 -5.79 0.25 -1.42
CA PRO A 99 -6.02 1.05 -2.62
C PRO A 99 -6.60 0.20 -3.75
N TYR A 100 -7.57 0.79 -4.47
CA TYR A 100 -8.26 0.15 -5.62
C TYR A 100 -8.96 -1.17 -5.28
N ASN A 101 -9.29 -1.39 -4.03
CA ASN A 101 -10.17 -2.49 -3.64
C ASN A 101 -11.63 -2.01 -3.70
N LEU A 102 -12.40 -2.55 -4.64
CA LEU A 102 -13.80 -2.23 -4.89
C LEU A 102 -14.71 -3.42 -4.52
N ASP A 103 -14.34 -4.18 -3.49
CA ASP A 103 -15.15 -5.29 -2.99
C ASP A 103 -16.33 -4.79 -2.15
N ALA A 104 -17.51 -4.71 -2.75
CA ALA A 104 -18.76 -4.43 -2.04
C ALA A 104 -19.49 -5.69 -1.57
N GLU A 105 -19.05 -6.89 -2.02
CA GLU A 105 -19.74 -8.14 -1.70
C GLU A 105 -19.36 -8.68 -0.32
N ASN A 106 -18.07 -8.60 0.04
CA ASN A 106 -17.54 -9.14 1.28
C ASN A 106 -17.24 -8.01 2.29
N VAL A 107 -18.20 -7.11 2.50
CA VAL A 107 -18.11 -6.04 3.50
C VAL A 107 -19.01 -6.40 4.67
N ASN A 108 -18.51 -6.26 5.89
CA ASN A 108 -19.24 -6.45 7.13
C ASN A 108 -20.23 -5.32 7.38
N SER A 109 -21.14 -5.50 8.33
CA SER A 109 -22.15 -4.50 8.68
C SER A 109 -21.60 -3.19 9.25
N ASP A 110 -20.36 -3.21 9.72
CA ASP A 110 -19.62 -2.05 10.24
C ASP A 110 -18.81 -1.31 9.16
N GLY A 111 -18.76 -1.85 7.93
CA GLY A 111 -18.02 -1.28 6.80
C GLY A 111 -16.63 -1.87 6.60
N THR A 112 -16.15 -2.73 7.50
CA THR A 112 -14.85 -3.42 7.35
C THR A 112 -14.91 -4.54 6.32
N LEU A 113 -13.75 -4.98 5.81
CA LEU A 113 -13.67 -6.13 4.92
C LEU A 113 -13.86 -7.45 5.69
N GLY A 114 -14.67 -8.33 5.13
CA GLY A 114 -14.76 -9.74 5.53
C GLY A 114 -13.68 -10.59 4.87
N ASN A 115 -13.64 -11.88 5.27
CA ASN A 115 -12.72 -12.89 4.72
C ASN A 115 -11.23 -12.49 4.82
N PRO A 116 -10.73 -12.13 6.02
CA PRO A 116 -9.36 -11.65 6.19
C PRO A 116 -8.30 -12.63 5.70
N GLU A 117 -8.58 -13.92 5.72
CA GLU A 117 -7.70 -15.00 5.26
C GLU A 117 -7.45 -15.00 3.74
N LYS A 118 -8.28 -14.30 2.96
CA LYS A 118 -8.15 -14.15 1.51
C LYS A 118 -7.49 -12.84 1.10
N ARG A 119 -7.22 -11.98 2.07
CA ARG A 119 -6.70 -10.64 1.79
C ARG A 119 -5.20 -10.65 1.69
N TRP A 120 -4.68 -9.80 0.83
CA TRP A 120 -3.25 -9.61 0.65
C TRP A 120 -2.88 -8.13 0.57
N GLY A 121 -1.65 -7.81 0.90
CA GLY A 121 -1.03 -6.51 0.67
C GLY A 121 0.42 -6.72 0.23
N GLY A 122 0.98 -5.81 -0.55
CA GLY A 122 2.32 -5.96 -1.06
C GLY A 122 3.05 -4.64 -1.27
N VAL A 123 4.36 -4.73 -1.26
CA VAL A 123 5.27 -3.65 -1.62
C VAL A 123 6.17 -4.12 -2.74
N MET A 124 6.49 -3.22 -3.67
CA MET A 124 7.40 -3.49 -4.77
C MET A 124 8.61 -2.56 -4.69
N ARG A 125 9.77 -3.09 -5.00
CA ARG A 125 11.01 -2.32 -5.07
C ARG A 125 11.86 -2.80 -6.23
N LYS A 126 12.38 -1.85 -6.99
CA LYS A 126 13.45 -2.14 -7.95
C LYS A 126 14.73 -2.56 -7.22
N ILE A 127 15.37 -3.61 -7.70
CA ILE A 127 16.67 -4.08 -7.21
C ILE A 127 17.75 -3.66 -8.22
N GLU A 128 18.82 -3.10 -7.70
CA GLU A 128 20.05 -2.83 -8.45
C GLU A 128 21.15 -3.78 -7.93
N PRO A 129 21.83 -4.56 -8.78
CA PRO A 129 21.74 -4.63 -10.23
C PRO A 129 20.53 -5.46 -10.75
N SER A 130 20.12 -5.22 -12.00
CA SER A 130 18.98 -5.89 -12.62
C SER A 130 19.25 -7.33 -13.03
N ASP A 131 20.52 -7.74 -13.14
CA ASP A 131 20.95 -9.08 -13.48
C ASP A 131 21.57 -9.76 -12.26
N LEU A 132 20.78 -10.59 -11.60
CA LEU A 132 21.18 -11.31 -10.38
C LEU A 132 22.16 -12.45 -10.71
N GLU A 133 22.07 -13.07 -11.90
CA GLU A 133 22.93 -14.16 -12.32
C GLU A 133 24.36 -13.64 -12.60
N SER A 134 24.49 -12.56 -13.35
CA SER A 134 25.82 -11.95 -13.61
C SER A 134 26.49 -11.41 -12.35
N ALA A 135 25.71 -11.04 -11.35
CA ALA A 135 26.18 -10.60 -10.03
C ALA A 135 26.47 -11.76 -9.06
N ASN A 136 26.26 -13.01 -9.45
CA ASN A 136 26.42 -14.22 -8.65
C ASN A 136 25.67 -14.18 -7.32
N TYR A 137 24.44 -13.66 -7.30
CA TYR A 137 23.58 -13.77 -6.12
C TYR A 137 23.01 -15.19 -6.05
N GLU A 138 23.30 -15.90 -4.96
CA GLU A 138 22.83 -17.26 -4.72
C GLU A 138 21.73 -17.32 -3.64
N TYR A 139 21.72 -16.34 -2.73
CA TYR A 139 20.84 -16.34 -1.56
C TYR A 139 20.21 -14.98 -1.32
N ILE A 140 19.04 -15.02 -0.71
CA ILE A 140 18.40 -13.88 -0.06
C ILE A 140 18.38 -14.17 1.42
N GLU A 141 19.00 -13.32 2.21
CA GLU A 141 19.02 -13.40 3.68
C GLU A 141 18.37 -12.16 4.26
N PHE A 142 17.53 -12.36 5.24
CA PHE A 142 16.90 -11.26 5.98
C PHE A 142 16.65 -11.67 7.43
N TRP A 143 16.53 -10.67 8.29
CA TRP A 143 16.16 -10.86 9.67
C TRP A 143 14.71 -10.41 9.84
N LEU A 144 13.90 -11.30 10.38
CA LEU A 144 12.50 -11.03 10.71
C LEU A 144 12.35 -10.96 12.23
N LEU A 145 11.81 -9.84 12.72
CA LEU A 145 11.36 -9.78 14.10
C LEU A 145 10.07 -10.59 14.21
N ASP A 146 10.04 -11.60 15.10
CA ASP A 146 8.88 -12.46 15.27
C ASP A 146 7.67 -11.63 15.77
N PRO A 147 6.62 -11.46 14.97
CA PRO A 147 5.47 -10.69 15.40
C PRO A 147 4.54 -11.43 16.37
N TYR A 148 4.78 -12.72 16.58
CA TYR A 148 3.91 -13.61 17.37
C TYR A 148 4.55 -14.05 18.68
N LEU A 149 5.66 -13.44 19.09
CA LEU A 149 6.41 -13.83 20.28
C LEU A 149 5.56 -13.84 21.57
N GLU A 150 4.58 -12.95 21.67
CA GLU A 150 3.71 -12.80 22.83
C GLU A 150 2.32 -13.42 22.63
N ASP A 151 2.03 -13.96 21.44
CA ASP A 151 0.75 -14.59 21.09
C ASP A 151 0.97 -15.97 20.48
N GLU A 152 1.09 -16.98 21.35
CA GLU A 152 1.26 -18.38 20.95
C GLU A 152 0.03 -18.96 20.21
N THR A 153 -1.09 -18.26 20.20
CA THR A 153 -2.33 -18.69 19.53
C THR A 153 -2.48 -18.12 18.12
N ALA A 154 -1.62 -17.19 17.73
CA ALA A 154 -1.66 -16.61 16.40
C ALA A 154 -1.34 -17.65 15.32
N GLU A 155 -2.20 -17.75 14.33
CA GLU A 155 -2.01 -18.67 13.20
C GLU A 155 -0.97 -18.17 12.18
N GLY A 156 -0.56 -16.90 12.32
CA GLY A 156 0.41 -16.27 11.41
C GLY A 156 -0.18 -15.91 10.07
N GLY A 157 0.71 -15.78 9.08
CA GLY A 157 0.37 -15.47 7.70
C GLY A 157 1.47 -15.90 6.75
N ASP A 158 1.19 -15.88 5.47
CA ASP A 158 2.18 -16.23 4.44
C ASP A 158 2.92 -14.96 3.98
N LEU A 159 4.25 -15.02 3.91
CA LEU A 159 5.10 -13.99 3.33
C LEU A 159 5.66 -14.50 1.99
N TYR A 160 5.38 -13.77 0.90
CA TYR A 160 5.83 -14.10 -0.44
C TYR A 160 6.92 -13.14 -0.90
N PHE A 161 7.99 -13.69 -1.49
CA PHE A 161 9.01 -12.93 -2.18
C PHE A 161 8.97 -13.29 -3.67
N ASN A 162 8.54 -12.34 -4.48
CA ASN A 162 8.53 -12.48 -5.94
C ASN A 162 9.73 -11.73 -6.50
N LEU A 163 10.60 -12.43 -7.23
CA LEU A 163 11.84 -11.90 -7.80
C LEU A 163 11.83 -12.09 -9.30
N GLY A 164 12.35 -11.12 -10.00
CA GLY A 164 12.47 -11.16 -11.46
C GLY A 164 11.77 -9.98 -12.12
N GLU A 165 11.32 -10.16 -13.34
CA GLU A 165 10.57 -9.16 -14.09
C GLU A 165 9.14 -9.10 -13.56
N ILE A 166 8.83 -8.04 -12.85
CA ILE A 166 7.50 -7.77 -12.29
C ILE A 166 6.88 -6.63 -13.10
N SER A 167 5.63 -6.81 -13.52
CA SER A 167 4.90 -5.76 -14.22
C SER A 167 4.73 -4.53 -13.33
N GLU A 168 4.98 -3.35 -13.89
CA GLU A 168 4.70 -2.06 -13.25
C GLU A 168 3.25 -1.61 -13.49
N ASP A 169 2.45 -2.41 -14.20
CA ASP A 169 1.02 -2.19 -14.40
C ASP A 169 0.23 -2.59 -13.15
N ILE A 170 0.14 -1.67 -12.21
CA ILE A 170 -0.44 -1.89 -10.88
C ILE A 170 -1.95 -2.14 -10.93
N LEU A 171 -2.64 -1.54 -11.89
CA LEU A 171 -4.08 -1.73 -12.08
C LEU A 171 -4.38 -2.90 -13.03
N LYS A 172 -3.35 -3.44 -13.68
CA LYS A 172 -3.43 -4.55 -14.66
C LYS A 172 -4.47 -4.30 -15.75
N ASP A 173 -4.36 -3.11 -16.36
CA ASP A 173 -5.26 -2.68 -17.43
C ASP A 173 -4.58 -2.68 -18.82
N GLU A 174 -3.36 -3.21 -18.91
CA GLU A 174 -2.50 -3.24 -20.11
C GLU A 174 -2.11 -1.83 -20.60
N ARG A 175 -2.13 -0.85 -19.69
CA ARG A 175 -1.72 0.52 -19.95
C ARG A 175 -0.55 0.90 -19.06
N LYS A 176 0.38 1.65 -19.62
CA LYS A 176 1.50 2.17 -18.84
C LYS A 176 1.03 3.37 -18.01
N PHE A 177 1.14 3.24 -16.70
CA PHE A 177 0.92 4.36 -15.79
C PHE A 177 2.03 5.41 -15.89
N PHE A 178 1.65 6.67 -15.77
CA PHE A 178 2.58 7.81 -15.75
C PHE A 178 2.30 8.68 -14.53
N GLU A 179 3.28 8.81 -13.63
CA GLU A 179 3.16 9.58 -12.38
C GLU A 179 2.91 11.09 -12.60
N ASN A 180 3.09 11.59 -13.82
CA ASN A 180 2.94 13.01 -14.13
C ASN A 180 1.48 13.46 -14.33
N GLY A 181 0.52 12.56 -14.14
CA GLY A 181 -0.91 12.87 -14.28
C GLY A 181 -1.37 13.01 -15.73
N MET A 182 -2.44 13.79 -15.93
CA MET A 182 -3.08 14.01 -17.21
C MET A 182 -2.26 14.97 -18.11
N PRO A 183 -2.53 14.99 -19.44
CA PRO A 183 -1.87 15.92 -20.34
C PRO A 183 -2.05 17.37 -19.89
N VAL A 184 -0.95 18.13 -19.77
CA VAL A 184 -0.94 19.52 -19.30
C VAL A 184 -1.69 20.50 -20.21
N ASP A 185 -1.90 20.13 -21.48
CA ASP A 185 -2.70 20.89 -22.45
C ASP A 185 -4.20 20.56 -22.35
N GLY A 186 -4.60 19.65 -21.45
CA GLY A 186 -5.98 19.21 -21.27
C GLY A 186 -6.55 18.40 -22.45
N ASP A 187 -5.71 17.97 -23.40
CA ASP A 187 -6.15 17.24 -24.59
C ASP A 187 -6.51 15.79 -24.28
N MET A 188 -7.75 15.55 -23.94
CA MET A 188 -8.29 14.23 -23.63
C MET A 188 -8.32 13.27 -24.81
N SER A 189 -8.09 13.73 -26.05
CA SER A 189 -7.92 12.84 -27.20
C SER A 189 -6.67 11.96 -27.10
N LYS A 190 -5.73 12.33 -26.23
CA LYS A 190 -4.49 11.61 -25.94
C LYS A 190 -4.62 10.63 -24.76
N VAL A 191 -5.82 10.46 -24.21
CA VAL A 191 -6.09 9.65 -23.02
C VAL A 191 -6.99 8.49 -23.41
N ASP A 192 -6.63 7.29 -22.96
CA ASP A 192 -7.46 6.09 -23.05
C ASP A 192 -8.30 5.94 -21.76
N THR A 193 -9.45 5.30 -21.89
CA THR A 193 -10.31 4.96 -20.75
C THR A 193 -10.27 3.45 -20.53
N THR A 194 -10.05 3.05 -19.29
CA THR A 194 -10.08 1.64 -18.85
C THR A 194 -11.22 1.45 -17.83
N VAL A 195 -11.36 0.24 -17.32
CA VAL A 195 -12.33 -0.02 -16.23
C VAL A 195 -11.95 0.74 -14.95
N TRP A 196 -10.67 1.05 -14.77
CA TRP A 196 -10.14 1.75 -13.60
C TRP A 196 -10.23 3.27 -13.68
N GLY A 197 -10.19 3.83 -14.89
CA GLY A 197 -10.16 5.29 -15.07
C GLY A 197 -9.58 5.73 -16.38
N LYS A 198 -8.70 6.72 -16.34
CA LYS A 198 -8.11 7.41 -17.48
C LYS A 198 -6.59 7.24 -17.48
N VAL A 199 -6.01 6.84 -18.61
CA VAL A 199 -4.56 6.64 -18.75
C VAL A 199 -4.06 7.42 -19.95
N PRO A 200 -3.12 8.38 -19.80
CA PRO A 200 -2.49 9.06 -20.91
C PRO A 200 -1.68 8.08 -21.77
N ARG A 201 -1.74 8.24 -23.10
CA ARG A 201 -0.96 7.39 -24.03
C ARG A 201 0.53 7.68 -24.01
N THR A 202 0.89 8.87 -23.57
CA THR A 202 2.29 9.31 -23.47
C THR A 202 2.49 10.07 -22.17
N GLN A 203 3.68 9.92 -21.61
CA GLN A 203 4.07 10.68 -20.43
C GLN A 203 4.10 12.18 -20.75
N SER A 204 3.38 12.97 -19.97
CA SER A 204 3.51 14.42 -19.99
C SER A 204 4.79 14.81 -19.24
N THR A 205 5.62 15.64 -19.87
CA THR A 205 6.72 16.31 -19.17
C THR A 205 6.16 17.53 -18.47
N GLY A 206 5.56 17.35 -17.33
CA GLY A 206 5.14 18.42 -16.43
C GLY A 206 6.04 18.47 -15.22
N TYR A 207 6.16 19.63 -14.60
CA TYR A 207 6.76 19.71 -13.28
C TYR A 207 5.71 19.21 -12.27
N ALA A 208 6.02 18.13 -11.56
CA ALA A 208 5.17 17.68 -10.46
C ALA A 208 4.87 18.85 -9.51
N PHE A 209 3.59 19.02 -9.16
CA PHE A 209 3.12 20.08 -8.26
C PHE A 209 3.24 21.51 -8.79
N ASP A 210 3.24 21.70 -10.11
CA ASP A 210 3.05 23.02 -10.68
C ASP A 210 1.65 23.56 -10.30
N ALA A 211 1.62 24.73 -9.65
CA ALA A 211 0.38 25.32 -9.18
C ALA A 211 -0.65 25.61 -10.30
N GLN A 212 -0.20 25.76 -11.55
CA GLN A 212 -1.06 26.00 -12.71
C GLN A 212 -1.72 24.72 -13.26
N ASN A 213 -1.10 23.57 -13.03
CA ASN A 213 -1.54 22.27 -13.57
C ASN A 213 -1.89 21.27 -12.47
N ARG A 214 -2.02 21.70 -11.22
CA ARG A 214 -2.21 20.83 -10.07
C ARG A 214 -3.43 19.90 -10.24
N GLU A 215 -4.53 20.41 -10.74
CA GLU A 215 -5.76 19.62 -10.96
C GLU A 215 -5.56 18.46 -11.94
N LEU A 216 -4.63 18.60 -12.90
CA LEU A 216 -4.30 17.55 -13.86
C LEU A 216 -3.20 16.59 -13.35
N GLN A 217 -2.51 16.96 -12.28
CA GLN A 217 -1.39 16.21 -11.71
C GLN A 217 -1.75 15.53 -10.41
N ASP A 218 -2.66 16.10 -9.63
CA ASP A 218 -3.14 15.56 -8.36
C ASP A 218 -4.27 14.54 -8.61
N VAL A 219 -3.88 13.47 -9.28
CA VAL A 219 -4.75 12.34 -9.65
C VAL A 219 -4.09 11.04 -9.24
N GLY A 220 -4.89 10.02 -8.93
CA GLY A 220 -4.40 8.69 -8.59
C GLY A 220 -3.78 7.93 -9.77
N LEU A 221 -3.44 6.67 -9.55
CA LEU A 221 -3.02 5.74 -10.60
C LEU A 221 -4.10 5.52 -11.66
N ASN A 222 -5.35 5.78 -11.30
CA ASN A 222 -6.50 5.71 -12.18
C ASN A 222 -6.72 6.98 -13.03
N GLY A 223 -5.87 8.00 -12.84
CA GLY A 223 -5.96 9.26 -13.60
C GLY A 223 -7.23 10.07 -13.32
N LEU A 224 -7.86 9.88 -12.17
CA LEU A 224 -9.07 10.58 -11.73
C LEU A 224 -8.79 11.38 -10.45
N SER A 225 -9.40 12.54 -10.33
CA SER A 225 -9.52 13.20 -9.03
C SER A 225 -10.59 12.53 -8.18
N THR A 226 -10.60 12.79 -6.88
CA THR A 226 -11.61 12.22 -5.96
C THR A 226 -13.03 12.60 -6.38
N GLU A 227 -13.24 13.80 -6.91
CA GLU A 227 -14.54 14.26 -7.42
C GLU A 227 -14.95 13.50 -8.69
N GLU A 228 -13.98 13.22 -9.59
CA GLU A 228 -14.23 12.41 -10.78
C GLU A 228 -14.53 10.96 -10.42
N GLU A 229 -13.87 10.40 -9.42
CA GLU A 229 -14.16 9.04 -8.92
C GLU A 229 -15.59 8.90 -8.43
N GLN A 230 -16.15 9.91 -7.75
CA GLN A 230 -17.54 9.86 -7.27
C GLN A 230 -18.55 9.62 -8.40
N ILE A 231 -18.23 10.03 -9.62
CA ILE A 231 -19.12 9.96 -10.79
C ILE A 231 -18.65 8.97 -11.87
N PHE A 232 -17.39 8.51 -11.82
CA PHE A 232 -16.91 7.53 -12.78
C PHE A 232 -17.65 6.20 -12.61
N PRO A 233 -18.14 5.57 -13.69
CA PRO A 233 -19.09 4.46 -13.59
C PRO A 233 -18.69 3.33 -12.65
N THR A 234 -17.44 2.93 -12.65
CA THR A 234 -16.93 1.82 -11.82
C THR A 234 -17.04 2.13 -10.32
N TYR A 235 -16.58 3.30 -9.92
CA TYR A 235 -16.60 3.70 -8.51
C TYR A 235 -18.01 4.08 -8.05
N ALA A 236 -18.78 4.75 -8.92
CA ALA A 236 -20.17 5.07 -8.62
C ALA A 236 -21.01 3.80 -8.40
N ASP A 237 -20.81 2.74 -9.20
CA ASP A 237 -21.45 1.43 -9.01
C ASP A 237 -21.05 0.79 -7.68
N TYR A 238 -19.75 0.83 -7.36
CA TYR A 238 -19.23 0.35 -6.08
C TYR A 238 -19.89 1.07 -4.90
N LEU A 239 -19.92 2.41 -4.91
CA LEU A 239 -20.55 3.20 -3.85
C LEU A 239 -22.06 2.91 -3.72
N ASN A 240 -22.75 2.71 -4.83
CA ASN A 240 -24.16 2.36 -4.82
C ASN A 240 -24.39 0.97 -4.21
N LYS A 241 -23.54 -0.01 -4.49
CA LYS A 241 -23.59 -1.33 -3.88
C LYS A 241 -23.37 -1.26 -2.37
N LEU A 242 -22.41 -0.44 -1.91
CA LEU A 242 -22.20 -0.22 -0.48
C LEU A 242 -23.42 0.44 0.19
N ARG A 243 -24.02 1.47 -0.44
CA ARG A 243 -25.24 2.12 0.07
C ARG A 243 -26.41 1.15 0.16
N ALA A 244 -26.51 0.21 -0.76
CA ALA A 244 -27.57 -0.80 -0.75
C ALA A 244 -27.36 -1.86 0.35
N LYS A 245 -26.13 -2.10 0.78
CA LYS A 245 -25.76 -3.15 1.73
C LYS A 245 -25.69 -2.68 3.17
N LEU A 246 -25.15 -1.48 3.39
CA LEU A 246 -24.87 -0.96 4.72
C LEU A 246 -26.06 -0.23 5.33
N SER A 247 -26.14 -0.19 6.65
CA SER A 247 -27.15 0.59 7.35
C SER A 247 -26.89 2.09 7.22
N GLY A 248 -27.94 2.91 7.31
CA GLY A 248 -27.79 4.37 7.30
C GLY A 248 -26.90 4.90 8.42
N GLU A 249 -26.90 4.26 9.59
CA GLU A 249 -26.00 4.61 10.70
C GLU A 249 -24.54 4.34 10.35
N THR A 250 -24.23 3.17 9.76
CA THR A 250 -22.88 2.82 9.32
C THR A 250 -22.40 3.79 8.25
N ILE A 251 -23.24 4.08 7.24
CA ILE A 251 -22.91 5.04 6.18
C ILE A 251 -22.61 6.41 6.76
N SER A 252 -23.41 6.88 7.72
CA SER A 252 -23.16 8.18 8.36
C SER A 252 -21.81 8.25 9.06
N LYS A 253 -21.43 7.19 9.80
CA LYS A 253 -20.10 7.10 10.43
C LYS A 253 -18.97 7.07 9.39
N MET A 254 -19.16 6.35 8.30
CA MET A 254 -18.17 6.27 7.22
C MET A 254 -18.01 7.61 6.47
N MET A 255 -19.07 8.42 6.38
CA MET A 255 -18.98 9.77 5.79
C MET A 255 -18.15 10.74 6.63
N ASP A 256 -18.03 10.50 7.93
CA ASP A 256 -17.17 11.28 8.82
C ASP A 256 -15.71 10.83 8.79
N ASP A 257 -15.41 9.66 8.21
CA ASP A 257 -14.07 9.10 8.10
C ASP A 257 -13.44 9.46 6.74
N PRO A 258 -12.34 10.22 6.69
CA PRO A 258 -11.68 10.60 5.44
C PRO A 258 -11.14 9.41 4.63
N PHE A 259 -10.90 8.26 5.27
CA PHE A 259 -10.41 7.04 4.60
C PHE A 259 -11.52 6.17 4.04
N SER A 260 -12.76 6.52 4.33
CA SER A 260 -13.88 5.71 3.86
C SER A 260 -14.04 5.79 2.34
N PRO A 261 -14.62 4.76 1.70
CA PRO A 261 -14.90 4.80 0.28
C PRO A 261 -15.85 5.92 -0.15
N PHE A 262 -16.61 6.51 0.76
CA PHE A 262 -17.49 7.63 0.45
C PHE A 262 -16.74 8.96 0.30
N ASN A 263 -15.56 9.08 0.90
CA ASN A 263 -14.69 10.25 0.81
C ASN A 263 -13.48 10.02 -0.10
N ASP A 264 -13.08 8.77 -0.29
CA ASP A 264 -11.96 8.32 -1.11
C ASP A 264 -12.34 7.01 -1.83
N PRO A 265 -13.04 7.09 -2.97
CA PRO A 265 -13.58 5.91 -3.64
C PRO A 265 -12.52 4.91 -4.11
N ALA A 266 -11.39 5.37 -4.60
CA ALA A 266 -10.27 4.52 -5.00
C ALA A 266 -9.43 4.04 -3.82
N GLY A 267 -9.39 4.79 -2.72
CA GLY A 267 -8.54 4.50 -1.57
C GLY A 267 -7.07 4.81 -1.82
N ASP A 268 -6.78 5.79 -2.65
CA ASP A 268 -5.42 6.15 -3.06
C ASP A 268 -4.97 7.54 -2.62
N ASN A 269 -5.85 8.30 -1.97
CA ASN A 269 -5.53 9.61 -1.45
C ASN A 269 -4.48 9.55 -0.34
N TYR A 270 -3.57 10.52 -0.34
CA TYR A 270 -2.64 10.70 0.76
C TYR A 270 -3.35 11.35 1.96
N HIS A 271 -3.40 10.63 3.06
CA HIS A 271 -3.97 11.11 4.31
C HIS A 271 -2.88 11.46 5.32
N TYR A 272 -2.94 12.68 5.84
CA TYR A 272 -1.99 13.19 6.82
C TYR A 272 -2.57 13.13 8.23
N PHE A 273 -1.91 12.40 9.12
CA PHE A 273 -2.24 12.37 10.54
C PHE A 273 -1.34 13.31 11.32
N ARG A 274 -1.92 14.12 12.18
CA ARG A 274 -1.19 14.96 13.14
C ARG A 274 -1.23 14.36 14.52
#